data_c1738854436e2cdbca8bc6fbc6553816
#
_entry.id   c1738854436e2cdbca8bc6fbc6553816
#
_cell.length_a   1.000
_cell.length_b   1.000
_cell.length_c   1.000
_cell.angle_alpha   90.00
_cell.angle_beta   90.00
_cell.angle_gamma   90.00
#
_symmetry.space_group_name_H-M   'P 1'
#
loop_
_entity.id
_entity.type
_entity.pdbx_description
1 polymer ?
#
loop_
_entity_poly.entity_id
_entity_poly.type
_entity_poly.pdbx_seq_one_letter_code
_entity_poly.pdbx_strand_id
1 'polypeptide(L)'
;MGTPMAQMRGITVDISAKLKGKGLKDIDLYLEAVKTPKQRKELAKELGIDEKAVLELANRADLARVKGIGEVFADLLENAGIDTIKELSKRVPENLHAKLVEINADKKFAGRQPTLDMVKDWVAQAKDLPKILEY
;
A
#
# COMPACT_ATOMS: atom_id res chain seq x y z
N MET A 1 14.91 2.24 6.81
CA MET A 1 14.43 3.22 5.84
C MET A 1 13.37 2.60 4.96
N GLY A 2 12.23 3.24 4.85
CA GLY A 2 11.13 2.75 4.05
C GLY A 2 11.21 3.19 2.60
N THR A 3 10.29 2.66 1.79
CA THR A 3 10.14 3.03 0.39
C THR A 3 9.81 4.53 0.28
N PRO A 4 10.46 5.26 -0.64
CA PRO A 4 10.11 6.68 -0.84
C PRO A 4 8.68 6.86 -1.30
N MET A 5 8.00 7.89 -0.75
CA MET A 5 6.61 8.20 -1.14
C MET A 5 6.48 8.51 -2.63
N ALA A 6 7.51 9.06 -3.24
CA ALA A 6 7.48 9.38 -4.66
C ALA A 6 7.28 8.15 -5.56
N GLN A 7 7.55 6.96 -5.04
CA GLN A 7 7.39 5.69 -5.77
C GLN A 7 5.99 5.09 -5.61
N MET A 8 5.14 5.69 -4.79
CA MET A 8 3.78 5.16 -4.59
C MET A 8 2.92 5.45 -5.82
N ARG A 9 2.20 4.43 -6.29
CA ARG A 9 1.28 4.60 -7.41
C ARG A 9 0.13 5.53 -7.01
N GLY A 10 -0.25 6.41 -7.90
CA GLY A 10 -1.31 7.38 -7.65
C GLY A 10 -0.83 8.69 -7.05
N ILE A 11 0.45 8.77 -6.67
CA ILE A 11 0.99 10.02 -6.17
C ILE A 11 1.36 10.94 -7.35
N THR A 12 1.03 12.22 -7.22
CA THR A 12 1.40 13.22 -8.22
C THR A 12 2.70 13.91 -7.79
N VAL A 13 3.36 14.57 -8.75
CA VAL A 13 4.56 15.37 -8.46
C VAL A 13 4.26 16.45 -7.41
N ASP A 14 3.09 17.08 -7.51
CA ASP A 14 2.66 18.13 -6.58
C ASP A 14 2.48 17.58 -5.15
N ILE A 15 1.78 16.46 -5.01
CA ILE A 15 1.58 15.82 -3.70
C ILE A 15 2.92 15.37 -3.12
N SER A 16 3.77 14.75 -3.95
CA SER A 16 5.09 14.30 -3.51
C SER A 16 5.94 15.47 -2.99
N ALA A 17 5.93 16.59 -3.70
CA ALA A 17 6.66 17.78 -3.30
C ALA A 17 6.14 18.35 -1.97
N LYS A 18 4.82 18.39 -1.80
CA LYS A 18 4.20 18.86 -0.56
C LYS A 18 4.53 17.96 0.62
N LEU A 19 4.50 16.65 0.42
CA LEU A 19 4.86 15.68 1.46
C LEU A 19 6.33 15.81 1.84
N LYS A 20 7.20 15.97 0.87
CA LYS A 20 8.63 16.17 1.10
C LYS A 20 8.90 17.45 1.90
N GLY A 21 8.16 18.51 1.58
CA GLY A 21 8.24 19.78 2.33
C GLY A 21 7.84 19.64 3.79
N LYS A 22 7.01 18.64 4.12
CA LYS A 22 6.59 18.34 5.49
C LYS A 22 7.47 17.29 6.16
N GLY A 23 8.51 16.80 5.49
CA GLY A 23 9.36 15.74 6.00
C GLY A 23 8.79 14.34 5.84
N LEU A 24 7.68 14.19 5.15
CA LEU A 24 7.00 12.89 4.94
C LEU A 24 7.46 12.25 3.63
N LYS A 25 8.72 11.94 3.54
CA LYS A 25 9.34 11.51 2.28
C LYS A 25 9.33 10.01 2.04
N ASP A 26 9.05 9.19 3.05
CA ASP A 26 8.96 7.74 2.89
C ASP A 26 7.69 7.19 3.55
N ILE A 27 7.40 5.91 3.29
CA ILE A 27 6.16 5.28 3.76
C ILE A 27 6.06 5.23 5.28
N ASP A 28 7.17 5.05 5.98
CA ASP A 28 7.15 4.96 7.45
C ASP A 28 6.75 6.29 8.07
N LEU A 29 7.35 7.38 7.59
CA LEU A 29 7.02 8.72 8.06
C LEU A 29 5.58 9.10 7.69
N TYR A 30 5.15 8.75 6.49
CA TYR A 30 3.79 9.03 6.05
C TYR A 30 2.76 8.28 6.91
N LEU A 31 2.99 6.98 7.16
CA LEU A 31 2.07 6.17 7.97
C LEU A 31 1.89 6.72 9.38
N GLU A 32 2.97 7.18 10.00
CA GLU A 32 2.88 7.81 11.33
C GLU A 32 2.05 9.09 11.30
N ALA A 33 2.12 9.84 10.20
CA ALA A 33 1.39 11.10 10.05
C ALA A 33 -0.08 10.92 9.69
N VAL A 34 -0.49 9.73 9.24
CA VAL A 34 -1.87 9.44 8.81
C VAL A 34 -2.50 8.30 9.59
N LYS A 35 -2.00 8.02 10.75
CA LYS A 35 -2.36 6.90 11.60
C LYS A 35 -3.83 6.87 11.98
N THR A 36 -4.41 8.01 12.33
CA THR A 36 -5.81 8.13 12.75
C THR A 36 -6.64 8.90 11.71
N PRO A 37 -7.98 8.70 11.74
CA PRO A 37 -8.87 9.49 10.88
C PRO A 37 -8.70 11.00 11.03
N LYS A 38 -8.48 11.47 12.25
CA LYS A 38 -8.27 12.90 12.52
C LYS A 38 -7.02 13.42 11.83
N GLN A 39 -5.91 12.67 11.93
CA GLN A 39 -4.66 13.04 11.26
C GLN A 39 -4.83 13.09 9.75
N ARG A 40 -5.55 12.12 9.18
CA ARG A 40 -5.81 12.08 7.74
C ARG A 40 -6.62 13.28 7.28
N LYS A 41 -7.61 13.66 8.05
CA LYS A 41 -8.45 14.83 7.75
C LYS A 41 -7.62 16.11 7.74
N GLU A 42 -6.78 16.26 8.74
CA GLU A 42 -5.90 17.45 8.85
C GLU A 42 -4.90 17.52 7.70
N LEU A 43 -4.28 16.38 7.36
CA LEU A 43 -3.32 16.34 6.26
C LEU A 43 -3.98 16.62 4.92
N ALA A 44 -5.17 16.05 4.68
CA ALA A 44 -5.93 16.30 3.46
C ALA A 44 -6.18 17.80 3.26
N LYS A 45 -6.53 18.48 4.34
CA LYS A 45 -6.77 19.91 4.34
C LYS A 45 -5.49 20.69 3.97
N GLU A 46 -4.37 20.31 4.58
CA GLU A 46 -3.08 20.94 4.32
C GLU A 46 -2.59 20.69 2.88
N LEU A 47 -2.86 19.51 2.33
CA LEU A 47 -2.45 19.16 0.97
C LEU A 47 -3.45 19.65 -0.08
N GLY A 48 -4.65 20.06 0.33
CA GLY A 48 -5.69 20.47 -0.60
C GLY A 48 -6.27 19.32 -1.41
N ILE A 49 -6.35 18.13 -0.84
CA ILE A 49 -6.89 16.92 -1.48
C ILE A 49 -7.96 16.28 -0.59
N ASP A 50 -8.71 15.32 -1.13
CA ASP A 50 -9.73 14.60 -0.37
C ASP A 50 -9.12 13.68 0.68
N GLU A 51 -9.82 13.52 1.81
CA GLU A 51 -9.45 12.53 2.82
C GLU A 51 -9.33 11.13 2.23
N LYS A 52 -10.20 10.81 1.27
CA LYS A 52 -10.18 9.52 0.59
C LYS A 52 -8.85 9.29 -0.12
N ALA A 53 -8.32 10.32 -0.75
CA ALA A 53 -7.02 10.23 -1.42
C ALA A 53 -5.89 10.00 -0.42
N VAL A 54 -5.95 10.66 0.74
CA VAL A 54 -4.97 10.45 1.82
C VAL A 54 -5.03 9.00 2.32
N LEU A 55 -6.25 8.47 2.51
CA LEU A 55 -6.43 7.10 2.97
C LEU A 55 -5.96 6.07 1.92
N GLU A 56 -6.23 6.31 0.65
CA GLU A 56 -5.77 5.42 -0.43
C GLU A 56 -4.24 5.34 -0.45
N LEU A 57 -3.55 6.47 -0.32
CA LEU A 57 -2.10 6.49 -0.21
C LEU A 57 -1.62 5.77 1.05
N ALA A 58 -2.33 5.94 2.17
CA ALA A 58 -2.00 5.26 3.41
C ALA A 58 -2.12 3.74 3.26
N ASN A 59 -3.16 3.26 2.62
CA ASN A 59 -3.36 1.82 2.39
C ASN A 59 -2.25 1.26 1.49
N ARG A 60 -1.88 1.98 0.43
CA ARG A 60 -0.77 1.57 -0.44
C ARG A 60 0.57 1.57 0.30
N ALA A 61 0.81 2.57 1.11
CA ALA A 61 2.02 2.64 1.93
C ALA A 61 2.06 1.50 2.95
N ASP A 62 0.91 1.13 3.51
CA ASP A 62 0.80 0.03 4.44
C ASP A 62 1.19 -1.31 3.78
N LEU A 63 0.68 -1.58 2.59
CA LEU A 63 1.05 -2.78 1.83
C LEU A 63 2.53 -2.78 1.45
N ALA A 64 3.09 -1.62 1.15
CA ALA A 64 4.49 -1.50 0.77
C ALA A 64 5.47 -1.80 1.91
N ARG A 65 4.98 -1.94 3.16
CA ARG A 65 5.79 -2.39 4.28
C ARG A 65 6.22 -3.85 4.12
N VAL A 66 5.48 -4.62 3.35
CA VAL A 66 5.83 -6.01 3.07
C VAL A 66 6.94 -6.02 2.02
N LYS A 67 8.04 -6.67 2.35
CA LYS A 67 9.17 -6.80 1.43
C LYS A 67 8.76 -7.64 0.23
N GLY A 68 9.04 -7.15 -0.96
CA GLY A 68 8.66 -7.79 -2.22
C GLY A 68 7.39 -7.24 -2.85
N ILE A 69 6.60 -6.46 -2.12
CA ILE A 69 5.43 -5.78 -2.67
C ILE A 69 5.85 -4.36 -3.04
N GLY A 70 6.10 -4.14 -4.35
CA GLY A 70 6.29 -2.81 -4.89
C GLY A 70 4.96 -2.24 -5.36
N GLU A 71 4.97 -1.09 -6.04
CA GLU A 71 3.75 -0.42 -6.48
C GLU A 71 2.90 -1.28 -7.42
N VAL A 72 3.52 -2.07 -8.31
CA VAL A 72 2.80 -2.91 -9.28
C VAL A 72 2.05 -4.03 -8.57
N PHE A 73 2.72 -4.73 -7.64
CA PHE A 73 2.07 -5.81 -6.90
C PHE A 73 1.05 -5.27 -5.89
N ALA A 74 1.27 -4.09 -5.33
CA ALA A 74 0.27 -3.43 -4.48
C ALA A 74 -1.00 -3.13 -5.28
N ASP A 75 -0.84 -2.67 -6.51
CA ASP A 75 -1.95 -2.40 -7.43
C ASP A 75 -2.71 -3.69 -7.77
N LEU A 76 -1.98 -4.76 -8.04
CA LEU A 76 -2.55 -6.07 -8.32
C LEU A 76 -3.34 -6.60 -7.12
N LEU A 77 -2.79 -6.47 -5.91
CA LEU A 77 -3.47 -6.87 -4.68
C LEU A 77 -4.73 -6.06 -4.44
N GLU A 78 -4.69 -4.77 -4.71
CA GLU A 78 -5.87 -3.90 -4.58
C GLU A 78 -6.99 -4.37 -5.49
N ASN A 79 -6.67 -4.79 -6.70
CA ASN A 79 -7.65 -5.35 -7.64
C ASN A 79 -8.21 -6.69 -7.18
N ALA A 80 -7.50 -7.39 -6.30
CA ALA A 80 -7.98 -8.63 -5.67
C ALA A 80 -8.78 -8.38 -4.39
N GLY A 81 -9.01 -7.11 -4.05
CA GLY A 81 -9.76 -6.72 -2.85
C GLY A 81 -8.89 -6.57 -1.61
N ILE A 82 -7.57 -6.49 -1.77
CA ILE A 82 -6.63 -6.37 -0.64
C ILE A 82 -5.95 -5.02 -0.72
N ASP A 83 -6.24 -4.16 0.23
CA ASP A 83 -5.65 -2.83 0.30
C ASP A 83 -4.89 -2.55 1.61
N THR A 84 -4.91 -3.48 2.57
CA THR A 84 -4.20 -3.33 3.84
C THR A 84 -3.45 -4.60 4.23
N ILE A 85 -2.48 -4.44 5.14
CA ILE A 85 -1.76 -5.58 5.72
C ILE A 85 -2.72 -6.50 6.47
N LYS A 86 -3.70 -5.94 7.17
CA LYS A 86 -4.70 -6.72 7.90
C LYS A 86 -5.46 -7.65 6.96
N GLU A 87 -5.90 -7.13 5.81
CA GLU A 87 -6.58 -7.94 4.80
C GLU A 87 -5.68 -9.04 4.26
N LEU A 88 -4.43 -8.70 3.96
CA LEU A 88 -3.45 -9.65 3.44
C LEU A 88 -3.20 -10.79 4.44
N SER A 89 -3.09 -10.47 5.72
CA SER A 89 -2.79 -11.45 6.77
C SER A 89 -3.88 -12.51 6.93
N LYS A 90 -5.09 -12.22 6.49
CA LYS A 90 -6.23 -13.13 6.60
C LYS A 90 -6.40 -14.06 5.41
N ARG A 91 -5.62 -13.89 4.35
CA ARG A 91 -5.80 -14.65 3.11
C ARG A 91 -5.07 -15.99 3.15
N VAL A 92 -5.67 -16.97 2.48
CA VAL A 92 -5.03 -18.25 2.25
C VAL A 92 -4.12 -18.09 1.04
N PRO A 93 -2.79 -18.30 1.17
CA PRO A 93 -1.84 -18.01 0.11
C PRO A 93 -2.16 -18.68 -1.24
N GLU A 94 -2.56 -19.92 -1.23
CA GLU A 94 -2.88 -20.68 -2.46
C GLU A 94 -4.07 -20.05 -3.21
N ASN A 95 -5.11 -19.66 -2.47
CA ASN A 95 -6.30 -19.04 -3.05
C ASN A 95 -5.98 -17.63 -3.56
N LEU A 96 -5.19 -16.90 -2.80
CA LEU A 96 -4.76 -15.55 -3.20
C LEU A 96 -3.89 -15.61 -4.45
N HIS A 97 -2.94 -16.53 -4.49
CA HIS A 97 -2.08 -16.70 -5.66
C HIS A 97 -2.89 -16.95 -6.92
N ALA A 98 -3.85 -17.88 -6.85
CA ALA A 98 -4.71 -18.19 -7.98
C ALA A 98 -5.49 -16.97 -8.47
N LYS A 99 -5.99 -16.15 -7.53
CA LYS A 99 -6.72 -14.92 -7.86
C LYS A 99 -5.82 -13.89 -8.53
N LEU A 100 -4.60 -13.71 -8.01
CA LEU A 100 -3.65 -12.76 -8.57
C LEU A 100 -3.22 -13.15 -9.98
N VAL A 101 -2.99 -14.43 -10.22
CA VAL A 101 -2.65 -14.93 -11.56
C VAL A 101 -3.79 -14.66 -12.53
N GLU A 102 -5.03 -14.92 -12.12
CA GLU A 102 -6.22 -14.67 -12.93
C GLU A 102 -6.35 -13.20 -13.29
N ILE A 103 -6.23 -12.31 -12.30
CA ILE A 103 -6.34 -10.86 -12.51
C ILE A 103 -5.22 -10.36 -13.42
N ASN A 104 -3.99 -10.82 -13.19
CA ASN A 104 -2.85 -10.38 -13.98
C ASN A 104 -2.95 -10.86 -15.44
N ALA A 105 -3.48 -12.06 -15.67
CA ALA A 105 -3.70 -12.59 -17.01
C ALA A 105 -4.71 -11.73 -17.78
N ASP A 106 -5.73 -11.23 -17.09
CA ASP A 106 -6.78 -10.41 -17.69
C ASP A 106 -6.32 -8.96 -17.92
N LYS A 107 -5.73 -8.33 -16.91
CA LYS A 107 -5.41 -6.90 -16.93
C LYS A 107 -3.93 -6.57 -17.13
N LYS A 108 -3.07 -7.55 -17.04
CA LYS A 108 -1.62 -7.40 -17.26
C LYS A 108 -0.95 -6.28 -16.46
N PHE A 109 -1.25 -6.21 -15.18
CA PHE A 109 -0.63 -5.21 -14.28
C PHE A 109 0.87 -5.39 -14.15
N ALA A 110 1.31 -6.65 -14.08
CA ALA A 110 2.71 -6.98 -13.92
C ALA A 110 3.20 -7.76 -15.14
N GLY A 111 4.38 -7.44 -15.62
CA GLY A 111 5.01 -8.19 -16.69
C GLY A 111 5.40 -9.60 -16.24
N ARG A 112 5.55 -9.78 -14.92
CA ARG A 112 5.88 -11.05 -14.30
C ARG A 112 4.87 -11.37 -13.23
N GLN A 113 4.27 -12.55 -13.30
CA GLN A 113 3.30 -12.99 -12.30
C GLN A 113 3.98 -13.26 -10.96
N PRO A 114 3.32 -12.95 -9.83
CA PRO A 114 3.86 -13.37 -8.54
C PRO A 114 3.81 -14.88 -8.41
N THR A 115 4.86 -15.46 -7.80
CA THR A 115 4.91 -16.90 -7.56
C THR A 115 4.15 -17.24 -6.28
N LEU A 116 3.77 -18.50 -6.11
CA LEU A 116 3.12 -18.96 -4.88
C LEU A 116 4.03 -18.73 -3.66
N ASP A 117 5.33 -18.96 -3.79
CA ASP A 117 6.27 -18.74 -2.69
C ASP A 117 6.33 -17.27 -2.30
N MET A 118 6.27 -16.36 -3.26
CA MET A 118 6.20 -14.92 -2.98
C MET A 118 4.94 -14.59 -2.18
N VAL A 119 3.79 -15.11 -2.61
CA VAL A 119 2.52 -14.86 -1.93
C VAL A 119 2.53 -15.43 -0.51
N LYS A 120 3.07 -16.63 -0.31
CA LYS A 120 3.23 -17.21 1.02
C LYS A 120 4.08 -16.33 1.93
N ASP A 121 5.16 -15.79 1.39
CA ASP A 121 6.04 -14.88 2.13
C ASP A 121 5.32 -13.59 2.50
N TRP A 122 4.58 -13.00 1.56
CA TRP A 122 3.83 -11.78 1.82
C TRP A 122 2.81 -11.96 2.95
N VAL A 123 2.05 -13.05 2.91
CA VAL A 123 1.06 -13.34 3.96
C VAL A 123 1.74 -13.56 5.31
N ALA A 124 2.86 -14.28 5.33
CA ALA A 124 3.62 -14.52 6.55
C ALA A 124 4.15 -13.20 7.14
N GLN A 125 4.71 -12.33 6.32
CA GLN A 125 5.16 -11.01 6.76
C GLN A 125 4.01 -10.17 7.32
N ALA A 126 2.86 -10.20 6.64
CA ALA A 126 1.69 -9.44 7.05
C ALA A 126 1.22 -9.85 8.46
N LYS A 127 1.32 -11.13 8.79
CA LYS A 127 0.95 -11.63 10.12
C LYS A 127 1.89 -11.13 11.21
N ASP A 128 3.14 -10.88 10.88
CA ASP A 128 4.16 -10.46 11.84
C ASP A 128 4.28 -8.94 11.99
N LEU A 129 3.82 -8.18 10.99
CA LEU A 129 3.94 -6.72 11.02
C LEU A 129 2.91 -6.10 11.97
N PRO A 130 3.34 -5.15 12.81
CA PRO A 130 2.43 -4.47 13.72
C PRO A 130 1.45 -3.58 12.96
N LYS A 131 0.23 -3.47 13.49
CA LYS A 131 -0.78 -2.58 12.95
C LYS A 131 -0.36 -1.12 13.20
N ILE A 132 -0.45 -0.28 12.18
CA ILE A 132 -0.20 1.16 12.31
C ILE A 132 -1.49 1.96 12.11
N LEU A 133 -2.20 1.71 11.00
CA LEU A 133 -3.38 2.49 10.65
C LEU A 133 -4.60 2.13 11.50
N GLU A 134 -5.31 3.16 11.95
CA GLU A 134 -6.58 3.05 12.65
C GLU A 134 -7.68 3.61 11.74
N TYR A 135 -8.84 2.98 11.75
CA TYR A 135 -9.96 3.35 10.89
C TYR A 135 -11.19 3.88 11.69
#